data_d82c8cd39997f659684a0b0ee6fbd1f3
#
_entry.id   d82c8cd39997f659684a0b0ee6fbd1f3
#
_cell.length_a   1.000
_cell.length_b   1.000
_cell.length_c   1.000
_cell.angle_alpha   90.00
_cell.angle_beta   90.00
_cell.angle_gamma   90.00
#
_symmetry.space_group_name_H-M   'P 1'
#
loop_
_entity.id
_entity.type
_entity.pdbx_description
1 polymer ?
#
loop_
_entity_poly.entity_id
_entity_poly.type
_entity_poly.pdbx_seq_one_letter_code
_entity_poly.pdbx_strand_id
1 'polypeptide(L)'
;SRGMGKTHQTSKILGQSKKDKTYDVVYCISPNYLSNIAYFGPYVNDENVFLPTKESISEVLLLIDKDRDDFEQYLEDVKEYNDFLKKMKSKSDIFSDEDIFKYNNLGWFDATPSPPVWKYDKVQPPRSLLILDDILGTPCVSSNEFTQAMIRNRHLSPLSESHSGRSALGCSVLINVQTYISNTGGGGVNRSLREQCTHLLLFKNKSAKMMDKIREELCSVIDIDKFNTAYEEAT
;
A
#
# COMPACT_ATOMS: atom_id res chain seq x y z
N SER A 1 10.62 19.78 -10.34
CA SER A 1 10.12 21.16 -10.54
C SER A 1 8.61 21.22 -10.37
N ARG A 2 8.10 22.30 -9.76
CA ARG A 2 6.65 22.54 -9.64
C ARG A 2 6.00 22.55 -11.04
N GLY A 3 4.80 21.98 -11.17
CA GLY A 3 4.02 22.03 -12.41
C GLY A 3 4.41 21.05 -13.52
N MET A 4 5.29 20.08 -13.27
CA MET A 4 5.75 19.13 -14.30
C MET A 4 4.88 17.86 -14.42
N GLY A 5 3.67 17.88 -13.91
CA GLY A 5 2.70 16.78 -14.13
C GLY A 5 2.87 15.55 -13.22
N LYS A 6 3.73 15.57 -12.18
CA LYS A 6 3.90 14.43 -11.25
C LYS A 6 2.57 13.98 -10.65
N THR A 7 1.86 14.89 -9.97
CA THR A 7 0.57 14.61 -9.33
C THR A 7 -0.46 14.13 -10.34
N HIS A 8 -0.49 14.72 -11.56
CA HIS A 8 -1.36 14.28 -12.63
C HIS A 8 -1.04 12.85 -13.10
N GLN A 9 0.25 12.52 -13.26
CA GLN A 9 0.64 11.16 -13.63
C GLN A 9 0.33 10.14 -12.54
N THR A 10 0.54 10.51 -11.28
CA THR A 10 0.10 9.69 -10.14
C THR A 10 -1.40 9.42 -10.18
N SER A 11 -2.21 10.44 -10.41
CA SER A 11 -3.66 10.28 -10.57
C SER A 11 -4.04 9.34 -11.71
N LYS A 12 -3.33 9.36 -12.84
CA LYS A 12 -3.54 8.38 -13.94
C LYS A 12 -3.22 6.96 -13.51
N ILE A 13 -2.10 6.76 -12.81
CA ILE A 13 -1.72 5.44 -12.25
C ILE A 13 -2.80 4.94 -11.30
N LEU A 14 -3.28 5.79 -10.39
CA LEU A 14 -4.36 5.46 -9.46
C LEU A 14 -5.67 5.12 -10.19
N GLY A 15 -6.01 5.89 -11.23
CA GLY A 15 -7.18 5.65 -12.05
C GLY A 15 -7.13 4.29 -12.76
N GLN A 16 -5.96 3.91 -13.29
CA GLN A 16 -5.77 2.58 -13.86
C GLN A 16 -5.83 1.49 -12.79
N SER A 17 -5.14 1.68 -11.66
CA SER A 17 -5.15 0.73 -10.54
C SER A 17 -6.57 0.49 -9.99
N LYS A 18 -7.41 1.52 -9.95
CA LYS A 18 -8.82 1.39 -9.54
C LYS A 18 -9.64 0.58 -10.54
N LYS A 19 -9.43 0.80 -11.87
CA LYS A 19 -10.08 0.00 -12.92
C LYS A 19 -9.69 -1.47 -12.85
N ASP A 20 -8.40 -1.73 -12.64
CA ASP A 20 -7.85 -3.09 -12.59
C ASP A 20 -8.05 -3.76 -11.22
N LYS A 21 -8.63 -3.02 -10.24
CA LYS A 21 -8.77 -3.46 -8.85
C LYS A 21 -7.43 -3.99 -8.31
N THR A 22 -6.34 -3.21 -8.54
CA THR A 22 -4.98 -3.61 -8.17
C THR A 22 -4.77 -3.50 -6.67
N TYR A 23 -5.33 -2.47 -6.04
CA TYR A 23 -5.24 -2.22 -4.60
C TYR A 23 -6.62 -2.20 -3.99
N ASP A 24 -6.72 -2.76 -2.79
CA ASP A 24 -7.94 -2.80 -1.99
C ASP A 24 -8.01 -1.56 -1.09
N VAL A 25 -6.84 -1.05 -0.65
CA VAL A 25 -6.72 0.17 0.17
C VAL A 25 -5.62 1.07 -0.35
N VAL A 26 -5.86 2.39 -0.31
CA VAL A 26 -4.87 3.42 -0.67
C VAL A 26 -4.72 4.39 0.49
N TYR A 27 -3.51 4.55 0.99
CA TYR A 27 -3.11 5.53 2.00
C TYR A 27 -2.36 6.69 1.36
N CYS A 28 -2.49 7.90 1.91
CA CYS A 28 -1.77 9.08 1.43
C CYS A 28 -1.17 9.87 2.59
N ILE A 29 0.13 10.09 2.55
CA ILE A 29 0.82 11.03 3.44
C ILE A 29 1.26 12.22 2.60
N SER A 30 0.69 13.40 2.86
CA SER A 30 0.99 14.61 2.10
C SER A 30 0.72 15.87 2.93
N PRO A 31 1.62 16.86 2.93
CA PRO A 31 1.35 18.17 3.53
C PRO A 31 0.37 19.00 2.71
N ASN A 32 0.18 18.65 1.44
CA ASN A 32 -0.59 19.42 0.46
C ASN A 32 -1.82 18.68 -0.09
N TYR A 33 -2.33 17.69 0.64
CA TYR A 33 -3.44 16.85 0.17
C TYR A 33 -4.65 17.67 -0.29
N LEU A 34 -5.08 18.65 0.51
CA LEU A 34 -6.25 19.48 0.17
C LEU A 34 -6.06 20.25 -1.14
N SER A 35 -4.83 20.69 -1.44
CA SER A 35 -4.53 21.35 -2.72
C SER A 35 -4.52 20.36 -3.89
N ASN A 36 -4.33 19.08 -3.62
CA ASN A 36 -4.27 18.01 -4.60
C ASN A 36 -5.51 17.10 -4.58
N ILE A 37 -6.57 17.50 -3.86
CA ILE A 37 -7.77 16.67 -3.63
C ILE A 37 -8.44 16.23 -4.94
N ALA A 38 -8.43 17.07 -5.96
CA ALA A 38 -8.98 16.74 -7.28
C ALA A 38 -8.24 15.55 -7.96
N TYR A 39 -6.98 15.31 -7.57
CA TYR A 39 -6.15 14.23 -8.13
C TYR A 39 -6.17 12.97 -7.27
N PHE A 40 -6.25 13.09 -5.95
CA PHE A 40 -6.16 11.96 -5.02
C PHE A 40 -7.51 11.56 -4.43
N GLY A 41 -8.41 12.52 -4.18
CA GLY A 41 -9.69 12.27 -3.53
C GLY A 41 -10.57 11.18 -4.18
N PRO A 42 -10.59 11.01 -5.53
CA PRO A 42 -11.32 9.91 -6.14
C PRO A 42 -10.79 8.51 -5.81
N TYR A 43 -9.60 8.39 -5.19
CA TYR A 43 -8.88 7.14 -4.98
C TYR A 43 -8.48 6.87 -3.53
N VAL A 44 -8.47 7.89 -2.69
CA VAL A 44 -8.06 7.82 -1.28
C VAL A 44 -9.25 8.25 -0.42
N ASN A 45 -9.66 7.42 0.51
CA ASN A 45 -10.68 7.79 1.50
C ASN A 45 -10.09 8.80 2.48
N ASP A 46 -10.90 9.75 2.96
CA ASP A 46 -10.44 10.82 3.87
C ASP A 46 -9.81 10.27 5.16
N GLU A 47 -10.30 9.14 5.66
CA GLU A 47 -9.76 8.43 6.83
C GLU A 47 -8.35 7.85 6.62
N ASN A 48 -7.91 7.70 5.38
CA ASN A 48 -6.61 7.18 4.97
C ASN A 48 -5.62 8.29 4.58
N VAL A 49 -5.92 9.53 4.94
CA VAL A 49 -5.08 10.69 4.65
C VAL A 49 -4.39 11.18 5.92
N PHE A 50 -3.08 11.31 5.86
CA PHE A 50 -2.24 11.67 7.00
C PHE A 50 -1.36 12.88 6.68
N LEU A 51 -1.13 13.71 7.69
CA LEU A 51 -0.09 14.74 7.64
C LEU A 51 1.29 14.09 7.85
N PRO A 52 2.37 14.60 7.25
CA PRO A 52 3.70 13.98 7.33
C PRO A 52 4.41 14.25 8.67
N THR A 53 3.86 13.70 9.74
CA THR A 53 4.45 13.71 11.09
C THR A 53 5.42 12.53 11.27
N LYS A 54 6.08 12.40 12.43
CA LYS A 54 6.93 11.26 12.75
C LYS A 54 6.12 9.97 12.90
N GLU A 55 4.88 10.09 13.36
CA GLU A 55 3.96 9.01 13.70
C GLU A 55 3.22 8.45 12.49
N SER A 56 3.10 9.22 11.39
CA SER A 56 2.24 8.89 10.25
C SER A 56 2.51 7.52 9.64
N ILE A 57 3.78 7.12 9.58
CA ILE A 57 4.14 5.78 9.08
C ILE A 57 3.65 4.69 10.03
N SER A 58 3.84 4.89 11.34
CA SER A 58 3.36 3.92 12.35
C SER A 58 1.84 3.79 12.32
N GLU A 59 1.11 4.88 12.11
CA GLU A 59 -0.34 4.86 11.95
C GLU A 59 -0.76 4.05 10.74
N VAL A 60 -0.12 4.24 9.58
CA VAL A 60 -0.38 3.42 8.39
C VAL A 60 -0.04 1.95 8.62
N LEU A 61 1.09 1.65 9.28
CA LEU A 61 1.48 0.27 9.59
C LEU A 61 0.45 -0.43 10.50
N LEU A 62 -0.08 0.27 11.50
CA LEU A 62 -1.14 -0.25 12.36
C LEU A 62 -2.42 -0.58 11.59
N LEU A 63 -2.79 0.23 10.59
CA LEU A 63 -3.94 -0.06 9.73
C LEU A 63 -3.70 -1.28 8.84
N ILE A 64 -2.48 -1.45 8.32
CA ILE A 64 -2.10 -2.64 7.54
C ILE A 64 -2.11 -3.89 8.44
N ASP A 65 -1.63 -3.78 9.69
CA ASP A 65 -1.69 -4.88 10.65
C ASP A 65 -3.13 -5.24 11.00
N LYS A 66 -4.00 -4.25 11.19
CA LYS A 66 -5.43 -4.47 11.38
C LYS A 66 -6.08 -5.18 10.17
N ASP A 67 -5.73 -4.80 8.95
CA ASP A 67 -6.24 -5.47 7.75
C ASP A 67 -5.81 -6.94 7.70
N ARG A 68 -4.59 -7.28 8.18
CA ARG A 68 -4.14 -8.67 8.35
C ARG A 68 -5.00 -9.40 9.37
N ASP A 69 -5.18 -8.81 10.54
CA ASP A 69 -5.95 -9.43 11.63
C ASP A 69 -7.40 -9.66 11.22
N ASP A 70 -8.02 -8.69 10.56
CA ASP A 70 -9.37 -8.81 9.99
C ASP A 70 -9.46 -9.94 8.95
N PHE A 71 -8.40 -10.12 8.13
CA PHE A 71 -8.37 -11.18 7.12
C PHE A 71 -8.21 -12.57 7.77
N GLU A 72 -7.31 -12.70 8.73
CA GLU A 72 -7.11 -13.96 9.45
C GLU A 72 -8.38 -14.35 10.24
N GLN A 73 -9.00 -13.38 10.92
CA GLN A 73 -10.27 -13.60 11.61
C GLN A 73 -11.37 -14.04 10.64
N TYR A 74 -11.50 -13.40 9.48
CA TYR A 74 -12.45 -13.80 8.45
C TYR A 74 -12.24 -15.27 8.00
N LEU A 75 -10.99 -15.70 7.84
CA LEU A 75 -10.69 -17.08 7.47
C LEU A 75 -11.09 -18.08 8.57
N GLU A 76 -10.86 -17.72 9.83
CA GLU A 76 -11.32 -18.52 10.96
C GLU A 76 -12.84 -18.60 11.03
N ASP A 77 -13.52 -17.48 10.85
CA ASP A 77 -15.00 -17.42 10.82
C ASP A 77 -15.58 -18.28 9.70
N VAL A 78 -14.98 -18.24 8.49
CA VAL A 78 -15.38 -19.09 7.36
C VAL A 78 -15.18 -20.58 7.68
N LYS A 79 -14.06 -20.92 8.31
CA LYS A 79 -13.78 -22.30 8.72
C LYS A 79 -14.83 -22.77 9.74
N GLU A 80 -15.09 -21.96 10.74
CA GLU A 80 -16.09 -22.25 11.77
C GLU A 80 -17.49 -22.39 11.19
N TYR A 81 -17.88 -21.51 10.27
CA TYR A 81 -19.17 -21.60 9.57
C TYR A 81 -19.30 -22.90 8.76
N ASN A 82 -18.25 -23.32 8.08
CA ASN A 82 -18.24 -24.58 7.35
C ASN A 82 -18.35 -25.80 8.28
N ASP A 83 -17.72 -25.74 9.45
CA ASP A 83 -17.81 -26.81 10.46
C ASP A 83 -19.20 -26.85 11.11
N PHE A 84 -19.82 -25.68 11.36
CA PHE A 84 -21.21 -25.58 11.76
C PHE A 84 -22.13 -26.26 10.72
N LEU A 85 -21.98 -25.96 9.43
CA LEU A 85 -22.80 -26.58 8.38
C LEU A 85 -22.62 -28.09 8.29
N LYS A 86 -21.39 -28.61 8.55
CA LYS A 86 -21.15 -30.05 8.61
C LYS A 86 -21.88 -30.69 9.79
N LYS A 87 -21.77 -30.10 10.99
CA LYS A 87 -22.46 -30.54 12.20
C LYS A 87 -23.98 -30.57 11.97
N MET A 88 -24.56 -29.53 11.37
CA MET A 88 -26.00 -29.46 11.03
C MET A 88 -26.44 -30.57 10.11
N LYS A 89 -25.61 -31.04 9.21
CA LYS A 89 -25.91 -32.17 8.29
C LYS A 89 -25.73 -33.53 8.97
N SER A 90 -24.89 -33.63 9.95
CA SER A 90 -24.62 -34.84 10.73
C SER A 90 -25.67 -34.95 11.83
N LYS A 91 -26.56 -35.98 11.75
CA LYS A 91 -27.58 -36.20 12.79
C LYS A 91 -27.03 -36.68 14.12
N SER A 92 -25.73 -36.90 14.24
CA SER A 92 -25.04 -37.46 15.42
C SER A 92 -24.30 -36.44 16.28
N ASP A 93 -24.06 -35.24 15.78
CA ASP A 93 -23.26 -34.25 16.49
C ASP A 93 -24.17 -33.34 17.33
N ILE A 94 -23.89 -33.31 18.65
CA ILE A 94 -24.58 -32.44 19.59
C ILE A 94 -23.73 -31.16 19.74
N PHE A 95 -24.35 -30.00 19.56
CA PHE A 95 -23.73 -28.71 19.88
C PHE A 95 -23.58 -28.54 21.41
N SER A 96 -22.47 -28.00 21.83
CA SER A 96 -22.32 -27.54 23.21
C SER A 96 -23.23 -26.33 23.49
N ASP A 97 -23.54 -26.08 24.76
CA ASP A 97 -24.33 -24.89 25.14
C ASP A 97 -23.64 -23.59 24.69
N GLU A 98 -22.31 -23.55 24.71
CA GLU A 98 -21.53 -22.42 24.22
C GLU A 98 -21.68 -22.25 22.69
N ASP A 99 -21.61 -23.37 21.93
CA ASP A 99 -21.83 -23.34 20.47
C ASP A 99 -23.22 -22.84 20.15
N ILE A 100 -24.25 -23.34 20.86
CA ILE A 100 -25.65 -22.93 20.65
C ILE A 100 -25.81 -21.42 20.89
N PHE A 101 -25.26 -20.89 21.99
CA PHE A 101 -25.34 -19.47 22.30
C PHE A 101 -24.63 -18.63 21.23
N LYS A 102 -23.40 -19.04 20.87
CA LYS A 102 -22.59 -18.35 19.88
C LYS A 102 -23.27 -18.31 18.51
N TYR A 103 -23.69 -19.48 18.00
CA TYR A 103 -24.25 -19.58 16.65
C TYR A 103 -25.64 -18.96 16.56
N ASN A 104 -26.39 -18.95 17.65
CA ASN A 104 -27.66 -18.21 17.70
C ASN A 104 -27.43 -16.69 17.60
N ASN A 105 -26.44 -16.15 18.29
CA ASN A 105 -26.07 -14.74 18.19
C ASN A 105 -25.56 -14.34 16.79
N LEU A 106 -24.95 -15.28 16.08
CA LEU A 106 -24.50 -15.09 14.68
C LEU A 106 -25.65 -15.31 13.65
N GLY A 107 -26.86 -15.70 14.09
CA GLY A 107 -27.99 -15.99 13.22
C GLY A 107 -27.80 -17.24 12.38
N TRP A 108 -26.90 -18.15 12.77
CA TRP A 108 -26.61 -19.35 11.98
C TRP A 108 -27.68 -20.44 12.14
N PHE A 109 -28.49 -20.40 13.20
CA PHE A 109 -29.66 -21.27 13.35
C PHE A 109 -30.92 -20.75 12.64
N ASP A 110 -30.84 -19.61 11.97
CA ASP A 110 -31.94 -19.08 11.19
C ASP A 110 -32.26 -19.99 9.98
N ALA A 111 -33.42 -19.79 9.37
CA ALA A 111 -33.87 -20.59 8.22
C ALA A 111 -32.89 -20.50 7.02
N THR A 112 -32.14 -19.41 6.92
CA THR A 112 -31.07 -19.17 5.94
C THR A 112 -29.84 -18.63 6.67
N PRO A 113 -28.93 -19.50 7.14
CA PRO A 113 -27.69 -19.07 7.77
C PRO A 113 -26.86 -18.15 6.84
N SER A 114 -26.47 -17.01 7.36
CA SER A 114 -25.65 -16.07 6.59
C SER A 114 -24.18 -16.40 6.75
N PRO A 115 -23.42 -16.67 5.67
CA PRO A 115 -21.99 -16.89 5.75
C PRO A 115 -21.26 -15.61 6.14
N PRO A 116 -20.05 -15.69 6.75
CA PRO A 116 -19.18 -14.54 6.96
C PRO A 116 -18.91 -13.82 5.64
N VAL A 117 -18.89 -12.48 5.68
CA VAL A 117 -18.70 -11.63 4.49
C VAL A 117 -17.37 -10.92 4.59
N TRP A 118 -16.53 -11.08 3.58
CA TRP A 118 -15.29 -10.34 3.47
C TRP A 118 -15.56 -8.89 3.05
N LYS A 119 -14.83 -7.94 3.66
CA LYS A 119 -15.02 -6.49 3.44
C LYS A 119 -14.56 -5.99 2.06
N TYR A 120 -13.72 -6.77 1.36
CA TYR A 120 -13.25 -6.44 0.01
C TYR A 120 -13.84 -7.37 -1.04
N ASP A 121 -13.81 -6.96 -2.31
CA ASP A 121 -14.40 -7.68 -3.44
C ASP A 121 -13.86 -9.10 -3.63
N LYS A 122 -12.59 -9.32 -3.31
CA LYS A 122 -11.93 -10.62 -3.49
C LYS A 122 -11.49 -11.17 -2.15
N VAL A 123 -11.72 -12.45 -1.95
CA VAL A 123 -11.21 -13.19 -0.78
C VAL A 123 -9.75 -13.51 -1.00
N GLN A 124 -8.91 -12.55 -0.63
CA GLN A 124 -7.46 -12.65 -0.69
C GLN A 124 -6.85 -11.70 0.35
N PRO A 125 -5.57 -11.88 0.73
CA PRO A 125 -4.88 -10.92 1.58
C PRO A 125 -4.93 -9.52 0.96
N PRO A 126 -5.38 -8.48 1.68
CA PRO A 126 -5.53 -7.13 1.15
C PRO A 126 -4.25 -6.58 0.52
N ARG A 127 -4.39 -5.79 -0.52
CA ARG A 127 -3.28 -5.13 -1.20
C ARG A 127 -3.35 -3.65 -0.94
N SER A 128 -2.29 -3.12 -0.35
CA SER A 128 -2.18 -1.73 0.07
C SER A 128 -1.24 -0.95 -0.84
N LEU A 129 -1.58 0.31 -1.08
CA LEU A 129 -0.70 1.31 -1.70
C LEU A 129 -0.54 2.49 -0.74
N LEU A 130 0.70 2.87 -0.45
CA LEU A 130 1.05 4.09 0.27
C LEU A 130 1.58 5.14 -0.71
N ILE A 131 0.91 6.27 -0.78
CA ILE A 131 1.34 7.44 -1.55
C ILE A 131 2.04 8.40 -0.59
N LEU A 132 3.27 8.74 -0.92
CA LEU A 132 4.11 9.72 -0.23
C LEU A 132 4.31 10.91 -1.16
N ASP A 133 3.52 11.97 -0.96
CA ASP A 133 3.53 13.14 -1.85
C ASP A 133 4.17 14.34 -1.17
N ASP A 134 5.27 14.82 -1.74
CA ASP A 134 6.03 16.01 -1.33
C ASP A 134 6.49 15.97 0.15
N ILE A 135 6.88 14.79 0.64
CA ILE A 135 7.24 14.55 2.04
C ILE A 135 8.69 14.90 2.39
N LEU A 136 9.55 15.18 1.38
CA LEU A 136 10.97 15.50 1.65
C LEU A 136 11.11 16.75 2.52
N GLY A 137 11.96 16.66 3.54
CA GLY A 137 12.14 17.73 4.51
C GLY A 137 11.10 17.78 5.63
N THR A 138 10.14 16.85 5.66
CA THR A 138 9.18 16.71 6.76
C THR A 138 9.70 15.77 7.85
N PRO A 139 9.14 15.83 9.08
CA PRO A 139 9.51 14.91 10.16
C PRO A 139 9.31 13.44 9.84
N CYS A 140 8.36 13.11 8.97
CA CYS A 140 8.05 11.75 8.54
C CYS A 140 9.28 11.01 7.99
N VAL A 141 10.04 11.67 7.09
CA VAL A 141 11.20 11.05 6.40
C VAL A 141 12.38 10.80 7.34
N SER A 142 12.46 11.53 8.44
CA SER A 142 13.55 11.41 9.42
C SER A 142 13.31 10.34 10.47
N SER A 143 12.15 9.67 10.45
CA SER A 143 11.83 8.60 11.40
C SER A 143 12.53 7.29 11.02
N ASN A 144 12.88 6.48 12.03
CA ASN A 144 13.41 5.13 11.80
C ASN A 144 12.34 4.23 11.20
N GLU A 145 11.09 4.40 11.60
CA GLU A 145 9.91 3.69 11.13
C GLU A 145 9.75 3.86 9.62
N PHE A 146 9.94 5.09 9.11
CA PHE A 146 9.95 5.35 7.67
C PHE A 146 10.99 4.49 6.95
N THR A 147 12.24 4.54 7.40
CA THR A 147 13.33 3.79 6.77
C THR A 147 13.09 2.29 6.82
N GLN A 148 12.67 1.76 7.96
CA GLN A 148 12.37 0.33 8.13
C GLN A 148 11.17 -0.11 7.28
N ALA A 149 10.11 0.69 7.23
CA ALA A 149 8.94 0.40 6.41
C ALA A 149 9.29 0.36 4.92
N MET A 150 10.10 1.30 4.44
CA MET A 150 10.51 1.34 3.03
C MET A 150 11.39 0.15 2.64
N ILE A 151 12.33 -0.27 3.50
CA ILE A 151 13.18 -1.44 3.25
C ILE A 151 12.39 -2.74 3.30
N ARG A 152 11.41 -2.84 4.20
CA ARG A 152 10.63 -4.06 4.45
C ARG A 152 9.25 -4.05 3.81
N ASN A 153 8.95 -3.12 2.93
CA ASN A 153 7.61 -2.91 2.38
C ASN A 153 6.92 -4.18 1.85
N ARG A 154 7.68 -5.14 1.32
CA ARG A 154 7.18 -6.43 0.81
C ARG A 154 6.85 -7.45 1.91
N HIS A 155 7.40 -7.26 3.11
CA HIS A 155 7.31 -8.18 4.25
C HIS A 155 6.51 -7.59 5.41
N LEU A 156 5.80 -6.49 5.19
CA LEU A 156 4.94 -5.88 6.21
C LEU A 156 3.77 -6.80 6.49
N SER A 157 3.37 -6.87 7.75
CA SER A 157 2.23 -7.65 8.24
C SER A 157 2.27 -9.10 7.75
N PRO A 158 3.20 -9.92 8.30
CA PRO A 158 3.30 -11.33 7.94
C PRO A 158 2.03 -12.07 8.32
N LEU A 159 1.59 -12.98 7.45
CA LEU A 159 0.45 -13.88 7.67
C LEU A 159 0.90 -15.10 8.49
N SER A 160 0.02 -15.61 9.34
CA SER A 160 0.23 -16.85 10.10
C SER A 160 0.42 -18.05 9.17
N GLU A 161 -0.33 -18.08 8.07
CA GLU A 161 -0.20 -19.06 6.99
C GLU A 161 -0.13 -18.37 5.64
N SER A 162 0.60 -18.97 4.70
CA SER A 162 0.64 -18.44 3.32
C SER A 162 -0.71 -18.61 2.65
N HIS A 163 -1.26 -17.51 2.11
CA HIS A 163 -2.54 -17.50 1.42
C HIS A 163 -2.41 -16.87 0.03
N SER A 164 -2.96 -17.52 -0.99
CA SER A 164 -2.89 -17.06 -2.39
C SER A 164 -1.44 -16.78 -2.86
N GLY A 165 -0.46 -17.57 -2.36
CA GLY A 165 0.95 -17.41 -2.69
C GLY A 165 1.65 -16.24 -1.98
N ARG A 166 1.01 -15.61 -0.99
CA ARG A 166 1.59 -14.51 -0.19
C ARG A 166 1.76 -14.93 1.26
N SER A 167 2.92 -14.64 1.82
CA SER A 167 3.26 -14.87 3.23
C SER A 167 3.19 -13.59 4.09
N ALA A 168 2.86 -12.47 3.49
CA ALA A 168 2.66 -11.18 4.14
C ALA A 168 1.72 -10.31 3.31
N LEU A 169 1.07 -9.33 3.92
CA LEU A 169 0.29 -8.33 3.17
C LEU A 169 1.20 -7.50 2.26
N GLY A 170 2.30 -7.00 2.82
CA GLY A 170 3.15 -6.05 2.13
C GLY A 170 2.45 -4.72 1.85
N CYS A 171 3.19 -3.75 1.36
CA CYS A 171 2.64 -2.47 0.91
C CYS A 171 3.42 -1.95 -0.30
N SER A 172 2.73 -1.65 -1.38
CA SER A 172 3.34 -0.93 -2.49
C SER A 172 3.52 0.54 -2.09
N VAL A 173 4.65 1.13 -2.47
CA VAL A 173 4.93 2.53 -2.13
C VAL A 173 5.18 3.35 -3.39
N LEU A 174 4.49 4.49 -3.50
CA LEU A 174 4.67 5.46 -4.55
C LEU A 174 5.16 6.78 -3.93
N ILE A 175 6.34 7.22 -4.29
CA ILE A 175 6.95 8.43 -3.73
C ILE A 175 7.05 9.51 -4.80
N ASN A 176 6.37 10.62 -4.60
CA ASN A 176 6.48 11.82 -5.44
C ASN A 176 7.47 12.80 -4.82
N VAL A 177 8.57 13.05 -5.51
CA VAL A 177 9.61 13.96 -5.02
C VAL A 177 9.96 15.03 -6.04
N GLN A 178 10.40 16.18 -5.58
CA GLN A 178 10.89 17.27 -6.42
C GLN A 178 12.40 17.14 -6.66
N THR A 179 13.11 16.52 -5.74
CA THR A 179 14.57 16.36 -5.78
C THR A 179 14.90 14.89 -5.53
N TYR A 180 15.53 14.24 -6.50
CA TYR A 180 15.93 12.83 -6.41
C TYR A 180 17.17 12.65 -5.54
N ILE A 181 18.20 13.47 -5.78
CA ILE A 181 19.46 13.47 -5.01
C ILE A 181 19.70 14.87 -4.47
N SER A 182 19.98 15.01 -3.16
CA SER A 182 20.41 16.27 -2.56
C SER A 182 21.93 16.31 -2.38
N ASN A 183 22.52 17.47 -2.60
CA ASN A 183 23.93 17.74 -2.29
C ASN A 183 24.13 18.22 -0.83
N THR A 184 23.04 18.62 -0.17
CA THR A 184 23.03 19.10 1.22
C THR A 184 22.14 18.19 2.03
N GLY A 185 22.66 17.58 3.05
CA GLY A 185 22.11 16.46 3.81
C GLY A 185 20.69 16.58 4.36
N GLY A 186 19.68 16.64 3.54
CA GLY A 186 18.29 16.64 4.00
C GLY A 186 17.22 16.80 2.93
N GLY A 187 17.57 17.05 1.68
CA GLY A 187 16.58 17.42 0.65
C GLY A 187 16.31 16.41 -0.47
N GLY A 188 16.91 15.22 -0.44
CA GLY A 188 16.75 14.20 -1.49
C GLY A 188 16.36 12.85 -0.94
N VAL A 189 16.03 11.91 -1.84
CA VAL A 189 15.75 10.52 -1.48
C VAL A 189 17.05 9.85 -1.03
N ASN A 190 17.04 9.20 0.12
CA ASN A 190 18.17 8.45 0.66
C ASN A 190 18.62 7.37 -0.34
N ARG A 191 19.93 7.09 -0.41
CA ARG A 191 20.51 6.09 -1.31
C ARG A 191 19.88 4.71 -1.11
N SER A 192 19.75 4.26 0.13
CA SER A 192 19.15 2.96 0.43
C SER A 192 17.72 2.82 -0.10
N LEU A 193 16.93 3.91 -0.12
CA LEU A 193 15.59 3.91 -0.68
C LEU A 193 15.62 3.90 -2.21
N ARG A 194 16.57 4.61 -2.83
CA ARG A 194 16.72 4.60 -4.29
C ARG A 194 17.11 3.21 -4.80
N GLU A 195 17.97 2.51 -4.07
CA GLU A 195 18.38 1.13 -4.38
C GLU A 195 17.22 0.11 -4.25
N GLN A 196 16.20 0.41 -3.44
CA GLN A 196 14.98 -0.41 -3.34
C GLN A 196 13.91 -0.05 -4.38
N CYS A 197 14.11 1.01 -5.14
CA CYS A 197 13.15 1.47 -6.14
C CYS A 197 13.10 0.51 -7.32
N THR A 198 11.91 -0.04 -7.61
CA THR A 198 11.69 -0.95 -8.75
C THR A 198 11.32 -0.20 -10.04
N HIS A 199 10.74 0.97 -9.91
CA HIS A 199 10.29 1.81 -11.03
C HIS A 199 10.64 3.27 -10.76
N LEU A 200 11.25 3.92 -11.73
CA LEU A 200 11.61 5.34 -11.67
C LEU A 200 10.92 6.09 -12.81
N LEU A 201 10.05 7.03 -12.45
CA LEU A 201 9.40 7.94 -13.40
C LEU A 201 10.12 9.29 -13.38
N LEU A 202 10.83 9.59 -14.43
CA LEU A 202 11.57 10.84 -14.57
C LEU A 202 10.76 11.85 -15.38
N PHE A 203 10.66 13.06 -14.83
CA PHE A 203 10.08 14.20 -15.52
C PHE A 203 11.18 15.16 -15.96
N LYS A 204 10.91 16.02 -16.93
CA LYS A 204 11.87 17.01 -17.43
C LYS A 204 12.57 17.75 -16.30
N ASN A 205 13.89 17.62 -16.22
CA ASN A 205 14.71 18.25 -15.21
C ASN A 205 15.62 19.29 -15.84
N LYS A 206 15.62 20.50 -15.28
CA LYS A 206 16.46 21.62 -15.76
C LYS A 206 17.91 21.56 -15.26
N SER A 207 18.20 20.66 -14.30
CA SER A 207 19.52 20.53 -13.71
C SER A 207 20.32 19.42 -14.40
N ALA A 208 21.28 19.80 -15.24
CA ALA A 208 22.22 18.86 -15.86
C ALA A 208 22.95 18.03 -14.80
N LYS A 209 23.43 18.67 -13.73
CA LYS A 209 24.13 18.00 -12.61
C LYS A 209 23.27 16.91 -11.93
N MET A 210 21.95 17.12 -11.84
CA MET A 210 21.04 16.10 -11.31
C MET A 210 20.90 14.93 -12.27
N MET A 211 20.80 15.22 -13.57
CA MET A 211 20.70 14.20 -14.60
C MET A 211 21.97 13.35 -14.67
N ASP A 212 23.14 13.95 -14.54
CA ASP A 212 24.41 13.21 -14.54
C ASP A 212 24.46 12.22 -13.37
N LYS A 213 24.04 12.62 -12.19
CA LYS A 213 23.96 11.71 -11.03
C LYS A 213 22.96 10.57 -11.23
N ILE A 214 21.81 10.84 -11.85
CA ILE A 214 20.83 9.80 -12.17
C ILE A 214 21.44 8.84 -13.19
N ARG A 215 22.14 9.34 -14.19
CA ARG A 215 22.85 8.50 -15.17
C ARG A 215 23.90 7.61 -14.51
N GLU A 216 24.73 8.17 -13.62
CA GLU A 216 25.72 7.41 -12.87
C GLU A 216 25.09 6.24 -12.07
N GLU A 217 23.94 6.47 -11.46
CA GLU A 217 23.23 5.41 -10.70
C GLU A 217 22.60 4.35 -11.63
N LEU A 218 22.15 4.74 -12.82
CA LEU A 218 21.47 3.84 -13.75
C LEU A 218 22.44 3.14 -14.73
N CYS A 219 23.68 3.57 -14.85
CA CYS A 219 24.66 3.05 -15.83
C CYS A 219 24.97 1.56 -15.68
N SER A 220 24.74 0.98 -14.51
CA SER A 220 24.88 -0.46 -14.28
C SER A 220 23.72 -1.31 -14.82
N VAL A 221 22.60 -0.68 -15.13
CA VAL A 221 21.33 -1.35 -15.50
C VAL A 221 20.91 -1.00 -16.93
N ILE A 222 21.19 0.22 -17.39
CA ILE A 222 20.73 0.74 -18.68
C ILE A 222 21.91 1.36 -19.42
N ASP A 223 21.98 1.11 -20.74
CA ASP A 223 22.89 1.80 -21.63
C ASP A 223 22.60 3.32 -21.63
N ILE A 224 23.64 4.14 -21.39
CA ILE A 224 23.51 5.58 -21.21
C ILE A 224 23.00 6.29 -22.47
N ASP A 225 23.43 5.86 -23.65
CA ASP A 225 23.01 6.49 -24.89
C ASP A 225 21.53 6.20 -25.17
N LYS A 226 21.08 4.98 -24.92
CA LYS A 226 19.65 4.61 -24.98
C LYS A 226 18.81 5.39 -23.97
N PHE A 227 19.34 5.56 -22.75
CA PHE A 227 18.67 6.36 -21.72
C PHE A 227 18.53 7.83 -22.15
N ASN A 228 19.59 8.43 -22.70
CA ASN A 228 19.57 9.83 -23.13
C ASN A 228 18.56 10.02 -24.28
N THR A 229 18.60 9.17 -25.30
CA THR A 229 17.65 9.22 -26.42
C THR A 229 16.20 9.11 -25.92
N ALA A 230 15.90 8.10 -25.11
CA ALA A 230 14.55 7.91 -24.56
C ALA A 230 14.10 9.08 -23.68
N TYR A 231 15.00 9.66 -22.89
CA TYR A 231 14.69 10.80 -22.03
C TYR A 231 14.41 12.07 -22.84
N GLU A 232 15.20 12.35 -23.89
CA GLU A 232 15.01 13.51 -24.75
C GLU A 232 13.72 13.41 -25.59
N GLU A 233 13.39 12.22 -26.08
CA GLU A 233 12.13 11.98 -26.80
C GLU A 233 10.88 12.11 -25.91
N ALA A 234 10.99 11.75 -24.63
CA ALA A 234 9.87 11.73 -23.68
C ALA A 234 9.62 13.08 -22.98
N THR A 235 10.57 14.03 -23.01
CA THR A 235 10.54 15.25 -22.20
C THR A 235 10.76 16.52 -23.01
#